data_2a159d8313bab0f275b784fb567b0949
#
_entry.id   2a159d8313bab0f275b784fb567b0949
#
_cell.length_a   1.000
_cell.length_b   1.000
_cell.length_c   1.000
_cell.angle_alpha   90.00
_cell.angle_beta   90.00
_cell.angle_gamma   90.00
#
_symmetry.space_group_name_H-M   'P 1'
#
loop_
_entity.id
_entity.type
_entity.pdbx_description
1 polymer ?
#
loop_
_entity_poly.entity_id
_entity_poly.type
_entity_poly.pdbx_seq_one_letter_code
_entity_poly.pdbx_strand_id
1 'polypeptide(L)'
;MTKMLKRVLQDVLSQEENEQLISAFDQIGDIIIVRIPDSLVSKKQIIGKTLLEQVSTANSVFYQSSPVEGDFRTRKLEVIAGEDKTQTEYKENGCRFIVDVEKAFFSPRLSTERERIAGLVKDGEVIINMFGGVGMFSLLAAKNTPCTVYNIDLNPVAAQLCKENVQINKLKGQVISLNGDATKVINEQLVGKADRVLMLLPERSDEFLDSALNGLKDKGIIHYYSHMHADKKQDAGKLSEEHFMSVNKTNAEIITSRNVRPVGPRFYQTVVDVKISKN
;
A
#
# COMPACT_ATOMS: atom_id res chain seq x y z
N MET A 1 13.57 9.51 -10.55
CA MET A 1 14.31 8.62 -9.65
C MET A 1 15.19 7.60 -10.36
N THR A 2 14.73 6.97 -11.43
CA THR A 2 15.46 5.90 -12.17
C THR A 2 16.88 6.28 -12.63
N LYS A 3 17.11 7.54 -13.03
CA LYS A 3 18.45 8.03 -13.44
C LYS A 3 19.36 8.39 -12.27
N MET A 4 18.82 8.55 -11.06
CA MET A 4 19.61 9.00 -9.89
C MET A 4 20.55 7.91 -9.40
N LEU A 5 20.06 6.68 -9.19
CA LEU A 5 20.88 5.57 -8.70
C LEU A 5 22.08 5.31 -9.62
N LYS A 6 21.83 5.21 -10.93
CA LYS A 6 22.89 5.00 -11.94
C LYS A 6 23.92 6.12 -11.97
N ARG A 7 23.48 7.37 -11.78
CA ARG A 7 24.37 8.54 -11.72
C ARG A 7 25.22 8.55 -10.44
N VAL A 8 24.61 8.21 -9.31
CA VAL A 8 25.28 8.16 -8.01
C VAL A 8 26.37 7.09 -7.96
N LEU A 9 26.16 5.98 -8.66
CA LEU A 9 27.07 4.83 -8.64
C LEU A 9 28.03 4.76 -9.85
N GLN A 10 28.01 5.74 -10.74
CA GLN A 10 28.82 5.74 -11.97
C GLN A 10 30.35 5.69 -11.71
N ASP A 11 30.79 6.26 -10.58
CA ASP A 11 32.21 6.32 -10.22
C ASP A 11 32.64 5.09 -9.37
N VAL A 12 31.70 4.21 -9.04
CA VAL A 12 31.91 3.06 -8.14
C VAL A 12 31.74 1.73 -8.87
N LEU A 13 30.91 1.71 -9.90
CA LEU A 13 30.60 0.55 -10.74
C LEU A 13 31.13 0.75 -12.14
N SER A 14 31.57 -0.33 -12.78
CA SER A 14 31.87 -0.29 -14.22
C SER A 14 30.61 0.06 -15.04
N GLN A 15 30.81 0.45 -16.31
CA GLN A 15 29.68 0.74 -17.18
C GLN A 15 28.73 -0.47 -17.30
N GLU A 16 29.30 -1.67 -17.49
CA GLU A 16 28.52 -2.93 -17.61
C GLU A 16 27.75 -3.25 -16.33
N GLU A 17 28.36 -3.05 -15.17
CA GLU A 17 27.73 -3.23 -13.87
C GLU A 17 26.61 -2.20 -13.62
N ASN A 18 26.84 -0.96 -14.00
CA ASN A 18 25.85 0.11 -13.85
C ASN A 18 24.63 -0.12 -14.76
N GLU A 19 24.82 -0.74 -15.94
CA GLU A 19 23.72 -1.12 -16.82
C GLU A 19 22.83 -2.20 -16.21
N GLN A 20 23.38 -3.12 -15.42
CA GLN A 20 22.65 -4.20 -14.72
C GLN A 20 21.84 -3.71 -13.52
N LEU A 21 22.12 -2.52 -12.98
CA LEU A 21 21.41 -1.99 -11.82
C LEU A 21 19.89 -1.89 -12.08
N ILE A 22 19.13 -2.40 -11.14
CA ILE A 22 17.72 -2.10 -11.01
C ILE A 22 17.62 -0.65 -10.57
N SER A 23 17.28 0.22 -11.51
CA SER A 23 17.51 1.68 -11.43
C SER A 23 16.61 2.44 -10.45
N ALA A 24 15.86 1.76 -9.58
CA ALA A 24 14.98 2.39 -8.59
C ALA A 24 15.28 1.89 -7.18
N PHE A 25 15.32 2.82 -6.23
CA PHE A 25 15.23 2.52 -4.80
C PHE A 25 13.99 3.20 -4.21
N ASP A 26 13.50 2.69 -3.10
CA ASP A 26 12.46 3.33 -2.31
C ASP A 26 13.12 4.08 -1.14
N GLN A 27 12.76 5.35 -0.97
CA GLN A 27 13.10 6.09 0.24
C GLN A 27 11.84 6.27 1.09
N ILE A 28 11.90 5.83 2.33
CA ILE A 28 10.81 5.90 3.31
C ILE A 28 11.36 6.60 4.54
N GLY A 29 10.95 7.85 4.77
CA GLY A 29 11.58 8.69 5.79
C GLY A 29 13.09 8.82 5.57
N ASP A 30 13.87 8.40 6.55
CA ASP A 30 15.33 8.38 6.53
C ASP A 30 15.94 7.00 6.15
N ILE A 31 15.12 6.07 5.65
CA ILE A 31 15.55 4.73 5.23
C ILE A 31 15.50 4.62 3.70
N ILE A 32 16.58 4.15 3.09
CA ILE A 32 16.66 3.73 1.69
C ILE A 32 16.58 2.22 1.61
N ILE A 33 15.74 1.71 0.70
CA ILE A 33 15.65 0.28 0.39
C ILE A 33 16.01 0.10 -1.09
N VAL A 34 17.06 -0.67 -1.35
CA VAL A 34 17.58 -0.95 -2.69
C VAL A 34 17.49 -2.44 -3.02
N ARG A 35 17.19 -2.73 -4.27
CA ARG A 35 17.33 -4.08 -4.85
C ARG A 35 18.64 -4.13 -5.64
N ILE A 36 19.43 -5.14 -5.35
CA ILE A 36 20.73 -5.36 -5.99
C ILE A 36 20.66 -6.68 -6.76
N PRO A 37 20.98 -6.71 -8.07
CA PRO A 37 21.08 -7.95 -8.83
C PRO A 37 22.10 -8.91 -8.22
N ASP A 38 21.90 -10.22 -8.38
CA ASP A 38 22.79 -11.25 -7.82
C ASP A 38 24.25 -11.05 -8.23
N SER A 39 24.49 -10.62 -9.48
CA SER A 39 25.83 -10.31 -10.01
C SER A 39 26.54 -9.18 -9.26
N LEU A 40 25.81 -8.31 -8.55
CA LEU A 40 26.35 -7.15 -7.84
C LEU A 40 26.25 -7.27 -6.31
N VAL A 41 25.75 -8.36 -5.77
CA VAL A 41 25.59 -8.57 -4.32
C VAL A 41 26.94 -8.47 -3.59
N SER A 42 28.04 -8.91 -4.20
CA SER A 42 29.40 -8.76 -3.64
C SER A 42 29.79 -7.29 -3.42
N LYS A 43 29.16 -6.35 -4.12
CA LYS A 43 29.39 -4.91 -4.02
C LYS A 43 28.36 -4.16 -3.15
N LYS A 44 27.47 -4.89 -2.46
CA LYS A 44 26.38 -4.28 -1.71
C LYS A 44 26.84 -3.24 -0.69
N GLN A 45 27.95 -3.46 -0.01
CA GLN A 45 28.47 -2.54 1.01
C GLN A 45 28.93 -1.20 0.40
N ILE A 46 29.64 -1.24 -0.74
CA ILE A 46 30.07 -0.01 -1.40
C ILE A 46 28.88 0.74 -2.02
N ILE A 47 27.89 0.01 -2.56
CA ILE A 47 26.63 0.59 -3.05
C ILE A 47 25.89 1.29 -1.91
N GLY A 48 25.76 0.63 -0.76
CA GLY A 48 25.10 1.19 0.42
C GLY A 48 25.79 2.44 0.95
N LYS A 49 27.11 2.38 1.10
CA LYS A 49 27.93 3.53 1.57
C LYS A 49 27.78 4.73 0.65
N THR A 50 27.90 4.51 -0.67
CA THR A 50 27.76 5.59 -1.66
C THR A 50 26.37 6.21 -1.63
N LEU A 51 25.29 5.40 -1.49
CA LEU A 51 23.93 5.90 -1.35
C LEU A 51 23.77 6.76 -0.09
N LEU A 52 24.30 6.30 1.05
CA LEU A 52 24.25 7.03 2.31
C LEU A 52 24.97 8.38 2.24
N GLU A 53 26.13 8.43 1.57
CA GLU A 53 26.91 9.67 1.37
C GLU A 53 26.20 10.66 0.41
N GLN A 54 25.52 10.16 -0.60
CA GLN A 54 24.91 10.98 -1.65
C GLN A 54 23.46 11.43 -1.34
N VAL A 55 22.78 10.77 -0.40
CA VAL A 55 21.42 11.09 0.01
C VAL A 55 21.41 11.60 1.45
N SER A 56 21.61 12.89 1.60
CA SER A 56 21.78 13.55 2.90
C SER A 56 20.61 13.40 3.88
N THR A 57 19.45 12.97 3.40
CA THR A 57 18.25 12.72 4.21
C THR A 57 18.13 11.27 4.68
N ALA A 58 19.07 10.40 4.30
CA ALA A 58 19.10 9.00 4.68
C ALA A 58 20.04 8.76 5.85
N ASN A 59 19.61 7.97 6.83
CA ASN A 59 20.41 7.48 7.94
C ASN A 59 20.70 5.97 7.81
N SER A 60 19.93 5.26 7.00
CA SER A 60 20.04 3.82 6.81
C SER A 60 19.85 3.43 5.34
N VAL A 61 20.62 2.45 4.90
CA VAL A 61 20.46 1.82 3.58
C VAL A 61 20.34 0.33 3.77
N PHE A 62 19.21 -0.23 3.32
CA PHE A 62 18.94 -1.65 3.36
C PHE A 62 18.93 -2.26 1.96
N TYR A 63 19.52 -3.44 1.85
CA TYR A 63 19.35 -4.35 0.72
C TYR A 63 18.13 -5.22 0.94
N GLN A 64 17.20 -5.22 -0.01
CA GLN A 64 16.07 -6.14 0.00
C GLN A 64 16.52 -7.50 -0.53
N SER A 65 16.72 -8.47 0.38
CA SER A 65 17.26 -9.81 0.08
C SER A 65 16.19 -10.84 -0.28
N SER A 66 14.89 -10.54 -0.04
CA SER A 66 13.77 -11.39 -0.47
C SER A 66 12.68 -10.58 -1.17
N PRO A 67 11.83 -11.21 -2.00
CA PRO A 67 10.58 -10.59 -2.42
C PRO A 67 9.67 -10.32 -1.21
N VAL A 68 8.55 -9.63 -1.45
CA VAL A 68 7.48 -9.47 -0.45
C VAL A 68 6.69 -10.78 -0.40
N GLU A 69 6.60 -11.42 0.78
CA GLU A 69 6.05 -12.76 0.96
C GLU A 69 5.16 -12.87 2.21
N GLY A 70 4.36 -13.95 2.22
CA GLY A 70 3.50 -14.33 3.34
C GLY A 70 2.29 -13.43 3.52
N ASP A 71 1.42 -13.81 4.45
CA ASP A 71 0.16 -13.09 4.73
C ASP A 71 0.38 -11.67 5.24
N PHE A 72 1.49 -11.40 5.90
CA PHE A 72 1.86 -10.06 6.38
C PHE A 72 2.54 -9.21 5.30
N ARG A 73 2.85 -9.79 4.13
CA ARG A 73 3.52 -9.12 3.01
C ARG A 73 4.82 -8.43 3.44
N THR A 74 5.59 -9.10 4.26
CA THR A 74 6.89 -8.62 4.73
C THR A 74 8.02 -9.03 3.79
N ARG A 75 9.18 -8.46 3.97
CA ARG A 75 10.39 -8.72 3.20
C ARG A 75 11.59 -8.78 4.14
N LYS A 76 12.61 -9.55 3.75
CA LYS A 76 13.86 -9.57 4.49
C LYS A 76 14.74 -8.40 4.03
N LEU A 77 15.22 -7.66 5.00
CA LEU A 77 16.12 -6.52 4.79
C LEU A 77 17.46 -6.81 5.47
N GLU A 78 18.54 -6.42 4.82
CA GLU A 78 19.88 -6.45 5.36
C GLU A 78 20.42 -5.03 5.36
N VAL A 79 20.88 -4.54 6.52
CA VAL A 79 21.55 -3.25 6.57
C VAL A 79 22.88 -3.34 5.84
N ILE A 80 23.09 -2.43 4.88
CA ILE A 80 24.33 -2.36 4.09
C ILE A 80 25.10 -1.05 4.28
N ALA A 81 24.48 -0.05 4.91
CA ALA A 81 25.17 1.16 5.40
C ALA A 81 24.28 1.90 6.40
N GLY A 82 24.90 2.65 7.31
CA GLY A 82 24.22 3.47 8.31
C GLY A 82 23.71 2.71 9.51
N GLU A 83 22.60 3.17 10.08
CA GLU A 83 21.99 2.60 11.28
C GLU A 83 21.20 1.33 10.97
N ASP A 84 21.29 0.33 11.84
CA ASP A 84 20.44 -0.88 11.78
C ASP A 84 19.10 -0.60 12.49
N LYS A 85 18.29 0.23 11.84
CA LYS A 85 16.98 0.66 12.36
C LYS A 85 15.94 0.57 11.26
N THR A 86 14.97 -0.33 11.42
CA THR A 86 13.90 -0.57 10.44
C THR A 86 12.69 0.35 10.60
N GLN A 87 12.62 1.09 11.71
CA GLN A 87 11.52 1.99 12.00
C GLN A 87 11.86 3.44 11.67
N THR A 88 10.97 4.13 10.96
CA THR A 88 11.15 5.53 10.55
C THR A 88 9.85 6.31 10.58
N GLU A 89 9.94 7.64 10.56
CA GLU A 89 8.82 8.54 10.38
C GLU A 89 8.67 8.89 8.89
N TYR A 90 7.52 8.61 8.32
CA TYR A 90 7.14 9.01 6.97
C TYR A 90 6.07 10.09 7.01
N LYS A 91 6.17 11.11 6.15
CA LYS A 91 5.22 12.22 6.08
C LYS A 91 4.52 12.25 4.73
N GLU A 92 3.19 12.32 4.75
CA GLU A 92 2.38 12.39 3.54
C GLU A 92 1.08 13.16 3.80
N ASN A 93 0.73 14.08 2.90
CA ASN A 93 -0.53 14.85 2.90
C ASN A 93 -0.91 15.42 4.29
N GLY A 94 0.08 15.96 5.00
CA GLY A 94 -0.11 16.57 6.32
C GLY A 94 -0.29 15.59 7.49
N CYS A 95 -0.11 14.28 7.25
CA CYS A 95 -0.02 13.26 8.29
C CYS A 95 1.42 12.78 8.49
N ARG A 96 1.68 12.31 9.71
CA ARG A 96 2.93 11.65 10.12
C ARG A 96 2.63 10.18 10.35
N PHE A 97 3.53 9.30 9.91
CA PHE A 97 3.37 7.86 10.05
C PHE A 97 4.66 7.25 10.56
N ILE A 98 4.59 6.55 11.67
CA ILE A 98 5.65 5.63 12.07
C ILE A 98 5.46 4.35 11.28
N VAL A 99 6.50 3.91 10.60
CA VAL A 99 6.51 2.73 9.72
C VAL A 99 7.69 1.87 10.09
N ASP A 100 7.47 0.57 10.25
CA ASP A 100 8.54 -0.44 10.30
C ASP A 100 8.63 -1.10 8.93
N VAL A 101 9.69 -0.79 8.17
CA VAL A 101 9.83 -1.19 6.75
C VAL A 101 10.09 -2.68 6.55
N GLU A 102 10.43 -3.40 7.62
CA GLU A 102 10.64 -4.85 7.61
C GLU A 102 9.42 -5.60 8.12
N LYS A 103 8.78 -5.11 9.21
CA LYS A 103 7.73 -5.83 9.93
C LYS A 103 6.32 -5.49 9.47
N ALA A 104 6.12 -4.42 8.71
CA ALA A 104 4.82 -4.02 8.19
C ALA A 104 4.90 -3.66 6.70
N PHE A 105 3.90 -4.08 5.93
CA PHE A 105 3.83 -3.69 4.52
C PHE A 105 3.63 -2.17 4.39
N PHE A 106 4.47 -1.56 3.60
CA PHE A 106 4.39 -0.16 3.24
C PHE A 106 4.80 0.08 1.79
N SER A 107 4.09 0.96 1.08
CA SER A 107 4.44 1.40 -0.26
C SER A 107 4.25 2.91 -0.42
N PRO A 108 5.30 3.70 -0.67
CA PRO A 108 5.16 5.13 -0.95
C PRO A 108 4.50 5.40 -2.31
N ARG A 109 4.44 4.40 -3.19
CA ARG A 109 3.96 4.52 -4.58
C ARG A 109 2.44 4.63 -4.72
N LEU A 110 1.69 4.60 -3.61
CA LEU A 110 0.23 4.71 -3.58
C LEU A 110 -0.26 6.09 -3.09
N SER A 111 0.62 7.09 -2.98
CA SER A 111 0.27 8.41 -2.44
C SER A 111 -0.90 9.06 -3.18
N THR A 112 -0.84 9.10 -4.52
CA THR A 112 -1.92 9.66 -5.35
C THR A 112 -3.26 8.92 -5.16
N GLU A 113 -3.20 7.59 -4.98
CA GLU A 113 -4.40 6.79 -4.77
C GLU A 113 -4.99 7.01 -3.38
N ARG A 114 -4.15 7.15 -2.37
CA ARG A 114 -4.60 7.53 -1.00
C ARG A 114 -5.27 8.89 -0.97
N GLU A 115 -4.69 9.88 -1.65
CA GLU A 115 -5.28 11.22 -1.79
C GLU A 115 -6.63 11.17 -2.50
N ARG A 116 -6.73 10.38 -3.58
CA ARG A 116 -7.99 10.17 -4.31
C ARG A 116 -9.08 9.60 -3.39
N ILE A 117 -8.79 8.52 -2.68
CA ILE A 117 -9.75 7.90 -1.75
C ILE A 117 -10.16 8.88 -0.64
N ALA A 118 -9.20 9.60 -0.06
CA ALA A 118 -9.49 10.61 0.97
C ALA A 118 -10.44 11.70 0.44
N GLY A 119 -10.27 12.12 -0.82
CA GLY A 119 -11.13 13.12 -1.47
C GLY A 119 -12.55 12.63 -1.80
N LEU A 120 -12.80 11.31 -1.81
CA LEU A 120 -14.11 10.72 -2.06
C LEU A 120 -14.95 10.50 -0.80
N VAL A 121 -14.31 10.57 0.38
CA VAL A 121 -14.99 10.35 1.67
C VAL A 121 -15.85 11.54 2.03
N LYS A 122 -17.04 11.30 2.54
CA LYS A 122 -18.03 12.30 2.94
C LYS A 122 -18.17 12.34 4.47
N ASP A 123 -18.66 13.48 4.96
CA ASP A 123 -18.97 13.67 6.37
C ASP A 123 -19.98 12.62 6.86
N GLY A 124 -19.67 12.01 8.02
CA GLY A 124 -20.50 11.00 8.65
C GLY A 124 -20.35 9.58 8.07
N GLU A 125 -19.58 9.37 6.97
CA GLU A 125 -19.36 8.02 6.44
C GLU A 125 -18.68 7.09 7.46
N VAL A 126 -19.12 5.84 7.47
CA VAL A 126 -18.45 4.73 8.13
C VAL A 126 -17.70 3.92 7.07
N ILE A 127 -16.41 3.73 7.28
CA ILE A 127 -15.51 3.09 6.31
C ILE A 127 -14.90 1.85 6.95
N ILE A 128 -14.85 0.76 6.21
CA ILE A 128 -14.05 -0.41 6.56
C ILE A 128 -12.86 -0.47 5.60
N ASN A 129 -11.64 -0.41 6.15
CA ASN A 129 -10.42 -0.71 5.43
C ASN A 129 -9.97 -2.12 5.84
N MET A 130 -10.19 -3.10 4.95
CA MET A 130 -10.01 -4.52 5.26
C MET A 130 -8.53 -4.93 5.42
N PHE A 131 -7.61 -4.18 4.84
CA PHE A 131 -6.17 -4.47 4.80
C PHE A 131 -5.39 -3.17 5.04
N GLY A 132 -5.60 -2.59 6.24
CA GLY A 132 -5.28 -1.21 6.50
C GLY A 132 -3.81 -0.91 6.75
N GLY A 133 -3.00 -1.93 7.02
CA GLY A 133 -1.59 -1.74 7.36
C GLY A 133 -1.43 -0.78 8.54
N VAL A 134 -0.44 0.08 8.45
CA VAL A 134 -0.13 1.11 9.44
C VAL A 134 -1.11 2.30 9.43
N GLY A 135 -2.23 2.18 8.70
CA GLY A 135 -3.32 3.16 8.68
C GLY A 135 -3.24 4.25 7.62
N MET A 136 -2.40 4.10 6.59
CA MET A 136 -2.17 5.17 5.61
C MET A 136 -3.46 5.70 4.93
N PHE A 137 -4.27 4.81 4.34
CA PHE A 137 -5.55 5.20 3.74
C PHE A 137 -6.54 5.73 4.78
N SER A 138 -6.57 5.08 5.94
CA SER A 138 -7.54 5.36 7.00
C SER A 138 -7.32 6.73 7.65
N LEU A 139 -6.06 7.07 7.98
CA LEU A 139 -5.75 8.34 8.58
C LEU A 139 -5.95 9.49 7.59
N LEU A 140 -5.56 9.31 6.32
CA LEU A 140 -5.77 10.34 5.30
C LEU A 140 -7.25 10.57 5.03
N ALA A 141 -8.09 9.53 5.01
CA ALA A 141 -9.55 9.65 4.93
C ALA A 141 -10.11 10.47 6.10
N ALA A 142 -9.66 10.20 7.32
CA ALA A 142 -10.13 10.88 8.53
C ALA A 142 -9.45 12.25 8.80
N LYS A 143 -8.41 12.61 8.03
CA LYS A 143 -7.61 13.85 8.29
C LYS A 143 -8.46 15.09 8.24
N ASN A 144 -9.25 15.25 7.19
CA ASN A 144 -10.00 16.45 6.91
C ASN A 144 -11.53 16.25 6.93
N THR A 145 -11.99 15.03 7.07
CA THR A 145 -13.40 14.62 6.98
C THR A 145 -13.83 13.97 8.30
N PRO A 146 -14.91 14.44 8.93
CA PRO A 146 -15.47 13.80 10.12
C PRO A 146 -16.16 12.48 9.72
N CYS A 147 -15.40 11.40 9.70
CA CYS A 147 -15.83 10.04 9.38
C CYS A 147 -15.32 9.05 10.42
N THR A 148 -15.83 7.81 10.39
CA THR A 148 -15.33 6.70 11.22
C THR A 148 -14.69 5.66 10.32
N VAL A 149 -13.43 5.31 10.55
CA VAL A 149 -12.71 4.30 9.78
C VAL A 149 -12.30 3.14 10.67
N TYR A 150 -12.79 1.95 10.38
CA TYR A 150 -12.31 0.70 10.95
C TYR A 150 -11.14 0.21 10.10
N ASN A 151 -9.92 0.28 10.65
CA ASN A 151 -8.68 -0.15 10.01
C ASN A 151 -8.35 -1.55 10.48
N ILE A 152 -8.61 -2.56 9.68
CA ILE A 152 -8.36 -3.96 10.02
C ILE A 152 -7.02 -4.37 9.39
N ASP A 153 -6.18 -5.06 10.15
CA ASP A 153 -5.00 -5.72 9.61
C ASP A 153 -4.67 -7.00 10.39
N LEU A 154 -4.31 -8.04 9.64
CA LEU A 154 -3.93 -9.33 10.21
C LEU A 154 -2.61 -9.24 10.98
N ASN A 155 -1.69 -8.37 10.55
CA ASN A 155 -0.38 -8.18 11.15
C ASN A 155 -0.50 -7.35 12.44
N PRO A 156 -0.20 -7.92 13.62
CA PRO A 156 -0.32 -7.21 14.90
C PRO A 156 0.63 -6.01 15.00
N VAL A 157 1.80 -6.05 14.34
CA VAL A 157 2.74 -4.92 14.31
C VAL A 157 2.14 -3.76 13.51
N ALA A 158 1.53 -4.02 12.36
CA ALA A 158 0.87 -3.00 11.56
C ALA A 158 -0.32 -2.38 12.31
N ALA A 159 -1.15 -3.19 12.96
CA ALA A 159 -2.27 -2.71 13.76
C ALA A 159 -1.82 -1.86 14.95
N GLN A 160 -0.71 -2.23 15.62
CA GLN A 160 -0.14 -1.43 16.70
C GLN A 160 0.40 -0.10 16.19
N LEU A 161 1.17 -0.11 15.09
CA LEU A 161 1.67 1.11 14.46
C LEU A 161 0.51 2.02 13.98
N CYS A 162 -0.60 1.45 13.51
CA CYS A 162 -1.79 2.25 13.20
C CYS A 162 -2.33 3.00 14.43
N LYS A 163 -2.41 2.34 15.59
CA LYS A 163 -2.83 3.00 16.85
C LYS A 163 -1.90 4.16 17.24
N GLU A 164 -0.60 3.95 17.12
CA GLU A 164 0.41 4.99 17.38
C GLU A 164 0.27 6.15 16.39
N ASN A 165 0.07 5.84 15.12
CA ASN A 165 -0.14 6.84 14.07
C ASN A 165 -1.41 7.67 14.29
N VAL A 166 -2.48 7.08 14.81
CA VAL A 166 -3.68 7.83 15.22
C VAL A 166 -3.34 8.84 16.33
N GLN A 167 -2.55 8.44 17.32
CA GLN A 167 -2.21 9.30 18.46
C GLN A 167 -1.35 10.51 18.09
N ILE A 168 -0.43 10.35 17.12
CA ILE A 168 0.48 11.43 16.71
C ILE A 168 -0.10 12.39 15.67
N ASN A 169 -1.33 12.14 15.19
CA ASN A 169 -2.00 12.95 14.18
C ASN A 169 -3.23 13.66 14.73
N LYS A 170 -3.48 14.87 14.22
CA LYS A 170 -4.75 15.57 14.45
C LYS A 170 -5.71 15.21 13.31
N LEU A 171 -6.77 14.47 13.63
CA LEU A 171 -7.78 14.01 12.69
C LEU A 171 -9.12 14.68 13.00
N LYS A 172 -9.92 15.00 11.98
CA LYS A 172 -11.32 15.41 12.16
C LYS A 172 -12.24 14.22 12.40
N GLY A 173 -11.94 13.09 11.77
CA GLY A 173 -12.64 11.83 11.95
C GLY A 173 -11.97 10.94 12.98
N GLN A 174 -12.49 9.73 13.12
CA GLN A 174 -12.00 8.70 14.03
C GLN A 174 -11.44 7.51 13.23
N VAL A 175 -10.29 6.99 13.65
CA VAL A 175 -9.73 5.74 13.13
C VAL A 175 -9.61 4.74 14.26
N ILE A 176 -10.23 3.56 14.08
CA ILE A 176 -10.26 2.46 15.04
C ILE A 176 -9.45 1.32 14.44
N SER A 177 -8.27 1.08 15.01
CA SER A 177 -7.40 -0.02 14.57
C SER A 177 -7.81 -1.33 15.21
N LEU A 178 -8.11 -2.34 14.39
CA LEU A 178 -8.49 -3.68 14.77
C LEU A 178 -7.46 -4.68 14.25
N ASN A 179 -6.89 -5.50 15.14
CA ASN A 179 -6.02 -6.59 14.72
C ASN A 179 -6.82 -7.88 14.56
N GLY A 180 -6.71 -8.50 13.40
CA GLY A 180 -7.35 -9.78 13.12
C GLY A 180 -7.59 -10.03 11.64
N ASP A 181 -8.11 -11.21 11.35
CA ASP A 181 -8.59 -11.59 10.03
C ASP A 181 -9.80 -10.74 9.64
N ALA A 182 -9.75 -10.12 8.46
CA ALA A 182 -10.77 -9.18 8.01
C ALA A 182 -12.17 -9.82 7.94
N THR A 183 -12.28 -11.06 7.47
CA THR A 183 -13.54 -11.80 7.39
C THR A 183 -14.14 -12.03 8.77
N LYS A 184 -13.32 -12.47 9.73
CA LYS A 184 -13.79 -12.71 11.11
C LYS A 184 -14.22 -11.41 11.78
N VAL A 185 -13.38 -10.38 11.73
CA VAL A 185 -13.68 -9.07 12.34
C VAL A 185 -14.96 -8.47 11.75
N ILE A 186 -15.15 -8.54 10.44
CA ILE A 186 -16.36 -8.02 9.79
C ILE A 186 -17.58 -8.82 10.22
N ASN A 187 -17.55 -10.15 10.13
CA ASN A 187 -18.69 -10.99 10.44
C ASN A 187 -19.10 -10.96 11.92
N GLU A 188 -18.16 -10.74 12.83
CA GLU A 188 -18.43 -10.69 14.27
C GLU A 188 -18.85 -9.30 14.76
N GLN A 189 -18.32 -8.21 14.15
CA GLN A 189 -18.41 -6.89 14.74
C GLN A 189 -18.94 -5.80 13.81
N LEU A 190 -18.84 -5.97 12.48
CA LEU A 190 -19.02 -4.87 11.52
C LEU A 190 -20.07 -5.14 10.43
N VAL A 191 -20.87 -6.18 10.56
CA VAL A 191 -21.94 -6.52 9.59
C VAL A 191 -22.87 -5.33 9.39
N GLY A 192 -23.06 -4.92 8.13
CA GLY A 192 -24.00 -3.87 7.73
C GLY A 192 -23.66 -2.46 8.26
N LYS A 193 -22.41 -2.20 8.67
CA LYS A 193 -22.04 -0.90 9.27
C LYS A 193 -21.47 0.11 8.28
N ALA A 194 -20.83 -0.35 7.20
CA ALA A 194 -20.05 0.53 6.34
C ALA A 194 -20.87 1.18 5.22
N ASP A 195 -20.62 2.45 4.98
CA ASP A 195 -21.01 3.16 3.77
C ASP A 195 -20.00 2.91 2.64
N ARG A 196 -18.76 2.57 3.02
CA ARG A 196 -17.63 2.38 2.10
C ARG A 196 -16.71 1.26 2.58
N VAL A 197 -16.26 0.40 1.67
CA VAL A 197 -15.28 -0.65 1.95
C VAL A 197 -14.08 -0.52 1.01
N LEU A 198 -12.86 -0.57 1.57
CA LEU A 198 -11.60 -0.57 0.83
C LEU A 198 -11.00 -1.97 0.85
N MET A 199 -10.83 -2.58 -0.32
CA MET A 199 -10.27 -3.93 -0.51
C MET A 199 -8.86 -3.84 -1.08
N LEU A 200 -7.89 -3.40 -0.25
CA LEU A 200 -6.52 -3.03 -0.66
C LEU A 200 -5.55 -4.23 -0.79
N LEU A 201 -6.06 -5.43 -1.03
CA LEU A 201 -5.27 -6.65 -1.25
C LEU A 201 -5.55 -7.23 -2.64
N PRO A 202 -4.98 -6.63 -3.71
CA PRO A 202 -5.37 -6.90 -5.09
C PRO A 202 -5.12 -8.35 -5.55
N GLU A 203 -4.25 -9.09 -4.89
CA GLU A 203 -3.96 -10.49 -5.22
C GLU A 203 -5.05 -11.46 -4.76
N ARG A 204 -5.86 -11.06 -3.78
CA ARG A 204 -6.83 -11.94 -3.11
C ARG A 204 -8.21 -11.30 -2.96
N SER A 205 -8.51 -10.25 -3.73
CA SER A 205 -9.76 -9.50 -3.57
C SER A 205 -11.00 -10.35 -3.77
N ASP A 206 -10.97 -11.32 -4.68
CA ASP A 206 -12.11 -12.23 -4.93
C ASP A 206 -12.48 -13.04 -3.68
N GLU A 207 -11.47 -13.52 -2.92
CA GLU A 207 -11.68 -14.31 -1.71
C GLU A 207 -12.41 -13.51 -0.60
N PHE A 208 -12.25 -12.19 -0.60
CA PHE A 208 -12.78 -11.32 0.43
C PHE A 208 -14.02 -10.52 0.00
N LEU A 209 -14.51 -10.71 -1.22
CA LEU A 209 -15.64 -9.94 -1.75
C LEU A 209 -16.92 -10.15 -0.94
N ASP A 210 -17.25 -11.38 -0.59
CA ASP A 210 -18.43 -11.70 0.23
C ASP A 210 -18.33 -11.03 1.61
N SER A 211 -17.16 -11.00 2.22
CA SER A 211 -16.92 -10.32 3.50
C SER A 211 -17.07 -8.81 3.38
N ALA A 212 -16.57 -8.22 2.29
CA ALA A 212 -16.75 -6.79 2.01
C ALA A 212 -18.23 -6.44 1.86
N LEU A 213 -18.98 -7.27 1.12
CA LEU A 213 -20.42 -7.13 0.97
C LEU A 213 -21.15 -7.25 2.32
N ASN A 214 -20.76 -8.21 3.18
CA ASN A 214 -21.35 -8.35 4.51
C ASN A 214 -21.13 -7.10 5.38
N GLY A 215 -19.96 -6.49 5.32
CA GLY A 215 -19.65 -5.27 6.07
C GLY A 215 -20.41 -4.04 5.59
N LEU A 216 -20.83 -4.02 4.33
CA LEU A 216 -21.51 -2.89 3.71
C LEU A 216 -22.97 -2.80 4.20
N LYS A 217 -23.50 -1.59 4.35
CA LYS A 217 -24.94 -1.32 4.50
C LYS A 217 -25.72 -1.83 3.28
N ASP A 218 -27.05 -1.71 3.28
CA ASP A 218 -27.90 -2.08 2.14
C ASP A 218 -27.50 -1.35 0.85
N LYS A 219 -26.97 -0.13 0.99
CA LYS A 219 -26.38 0.63 -0.10
C LYS A 219 -25.04 1.19 0.34
N GLY A 220 -24.03 1.11 -0.52
CA GLY A 220 -22.71 1.66 -0.24
C GLY A 220 -21.74 1.51 -1.41
N ILE A 221 -20.49 1.79 -1.15
CA ILE A 221 -19.43 1.80 -2.17
C ILE A 221 -18.35 0.78 -1.80
N ILE A 222 -17.92 -0.01 -2.77
CA ILE A 222 -16.73 -0.86 -2.66
C ILE A 222 -15.65 -0.30 -3.59
N HIS A 223 -14.45 -0.17 -3.08
CA HIS A 223 -13.24 0.03 -3.88
C HIS A 223 -12.53 -1.30 -4.00
N TYR A 224 -12.76 -1.97 -5.12
CA TYR A 224 -12.23 -3.29 -5.42
C TYR A 224 -10.91 -3.15 -6.17
N TYR A 225 -9.80 -3.48 -5.51
CA TYR A 225 -8.47 -3.49 -6.12
C TYR A 225 -8.15 -4.88 -6.66
N SER A 226 -7.54 -4.93 -7.84
CA SER A 226 -7.10 -6.19 -8.43
C SER A 226 -5.80 -6.02 -9.21
N HIS A 227 -5.21 -7.13 -9.62
CA HIS A 227 -4.10 -7.15 -10.56
C HIS A 227 -4.58 -7.67 -11.90
N MET A 228 -4.34 -6.91 -12.97
CA MET A 228 -4.73 -7.27 -14.32
C MET A 228 -3.53 -7.31 -15.26
N HIS A 229 -3.45 -8.38 -16.04
CA HIS A 229 -2.55 -8.43 -17.19
C HIS A 229 -3.29 -7.83 -18.38
N ALA A 230 -2.69 -6.84 -19.05
CA ALA A 230 -3.29 -6.19 -20.21
C ALA A 230 -2.27 -6.04 -21.34
N ASP A 231 -2.61 -6.48 -22.53
CA ASP A 231 -1.82 -6.26 -23.73
C ASP A 231 -1.83 -4.79 -24.15
N LYS A 232 -0.92 -4.42 -25.07
CA LYS A 232 -0.71 -3.01 -25.51
C LYS A 232 -1.98 -2.28 -25.97
N LYS A 233 -3.00 -3.01 -26.44
CA LYS A 233 -4.26 -2.46 -26.94
C LYS A 233 -5.43 -2.60 -25.96
N GLN A 234 -5.21 -3.21 -24.80
CA GLN A 234 -6.22 -3.46 -23.79
C GLN A 234 -6.14 -2.43 -22.69
N ASP A 235 -7.29 -2.07 -22.14
CA ASP A 235 -7.39 -1.25 -20.93
C ASP A 235 -7.53 -2.15 -19.71
N ALA A 236 -6.52 -2.14 -18.82
CA ALA A 236 -6.54 -2.97 -17.63
C ALA A 236 -7.67 -2.58 -16.65
N GLY A 237 -8.09 -1.31 -16.63
CA GLY A 237 -9.25 -0.87 -15.85
C GLY A 237 -10.53 -1.55 -16.34
N LYS A 238 -10.78 -1.59 -17.64
CA LYS A 238 -11.94 -2.29 -18.22
C LYS A 238 -11.91 -3.78 -17.99
N LEU A 239 -10.74 -4.41 -18.12
CA LEU A 239 -10.60 -5.84 -17.79
C LEU A 239 -10.92 -6.12 -16.32
N SER A 240 -10.53 -5.22 -15.41
CA SER A 240 -10.86 -5.32 -13.99
C SER A 240 -12.36 -5.15 -13.73
N GLU A 241 -13.04 -4.28 -14.47
CA GLU A 241 -14.49 -4.08 -14.41
C GLU A 241 -15.23 -5.35 -14.88
N GLU A 242 -14.86 -5.92 -16.01
CA GLU A 242 -15.42 -7.17 -16.54
C GLU A 242 -15.22 -8.33 -15.55
N HIS A 243 -14.01 -8.40 -14.98
CA HIS A 243 -13.70 -9.40 -13.96
C HIS A 243 -14.58 -9.23 -12.72
N PHE A 244 -14.65 -8.01 -12.15
CA PHE A 244 -15.51 -7.73 -10.99
C PHE A 244 -16.97 -8.13 -11.27
N MET A 245 -17.52 -7.77 -12.42
CA MET A 245 -18.89 -8.12 -12.79
C MET A 245 -19.11 -9.63 -12.92
N SER A 246 -18.07 -10.40 -13.26
CA SER A 246 -18.14 -11.86 -13.37
C SER A 246 -18.15 -12.56 -12.00
N VAL A 247 -17.55 -11.99 -10.98
CA VAL A 247 -17.46 -12.56 -9.63
C VAL A 247 -18.52 -12.01 -8.67
N ASN A 248 -19.03 -10.81 -8.93
CA ASN A 248 -20.04 -10.17 -8.12
C ASN A 248 -21.44 -10.77 -8.38
N LYS A 249 -22.18 -11.06 -7.30
CA LYS A 249 -23.54 -11.64 -7.35
C LYS A 249 -24.62 -10.66 -6.91
N THR A 250 -24.27 -9.41 -6.63
CA THR A 250 -25.21 -8.40 -6.15
C THR A 250 -25.56 -7.41 -7.27
N ASN A 251 -26.57 -6.56 -7.01
CA ASN A 251 -26.84 -5.45 -7.91
C ASN A 251 -25.73 -4.38 -7.75
N ALA A 252 -24.99 -4.14 -8.84
CA ALA A 252 -23.82 -3.29 -8.84
C ALA A 252 -23.85 -2.29 -10.00
N GLU A 253 -23.51 -1.04 -9.72
CA GLU A 253 -23.34 0.03 -10.68
C GLU A 253 -21.86 0.47 -10.65
N ILE A 254 -21.15 0.33 -11.76
CA ILE A 254 -19.76 0.78 -11.86
C ILE A 254 -19.74 2.32 -11.89
N ILE A 255 -19.02 2.91 -10.96
CA ILE A 255 -18.79 4.36 -10.91
C ILE A 255 -17.60 4.72 -11.81
N THR A 256 -16.49 3.98 -11.66
CA THR A 256 -15.28 4.14 -12.47
C THR A 256 -14.39 2.92 -12.35
N SER A 257 -13.59 2.68 -13.40
CA SER A 257 -12.50 1.70 -13.38
C SER A 257 -11.22 2.36 -13.90
N ARG A 258 -10.05 2.03 -13.32
CA ARG A 258 -8.80 2.68 -13.69
C ARG A 258 -7.56 1.90 -13.31
N ASN A 259 -6.48 2.21 -14.01
CA ASN A 259 -5.14 1.77 -13.64
C ASN A 259 -4.62 2.65 -12.49
N VAL A 260 -4.21 2.01 -11.39
CA VAL A 260 -3.58 2.67 -10.25
C VAL A 260 -2.09 2.86 -10.53
N ARG A 261 -1.40 1.78 -10.90
CA ARG A 261 0.03 1.80 -11.24
C ARG A 261 0.45 0.54 -12.01
N PRO A 262 1.54 0.58 -12.77
CA PRO A 262 2.19 -0.64 -13.24
C PRO A 262 2.87 -1.37 -12.07
N VAL A 263 2.81 -2.70 -12.05
CA VAL A 263 3.49 -3.57 -11.07
C VAL A 263 4.48 -4.52 -11.75
N GLY A 264 4.39 -4.64 -13.08
CA GLY A 264 5.29 -5.41 -13.92
C GLY A 264 5.06 -5.11 -15.42
N PRO A 265 5.80 -5.75 -16.30
CA PRO A 265 5.56 -5.63 -17.74
C PRO A 265 4.14 -6.08 -18.09
N ARG A 266 3.32 -5.19 -18.65
CA ARG A 266 1.90 -5.41 -18.96
C ARG A 266 1.06 -5.91 -17.78
N PHE A 267 1.50 -5.66 -16.55
CA PHE A 267 0.84 -6.08 -15.34
C PHE A 267 0.56 -4.85 -14.47
N TYR A 268 -0.70 -4.63 -14.13
CA TYR A 268 -1.19 -3.40 -13.54
C TYR A 268 -1.97 -3.69 -12.26
N GLN A 269 -1.77 -2.85 -11.25
CA GLN A 269 -2.72 -2.73 -10.16
C GLN A 269 -3.83 -1.81 -10.63
N THR A 270 -5.08 -2.27 -10.52
CA THR A 270 -6.28 -1.58 -10.94
C THR A 270 -7.22 -1.35 -9.76
N VAL A 271 -8.20 -0.50 -9.91
CA VAL A 271 -9.32 -0.33 -9.00
C VAL A 271 -10.61 -0.16 -9.76
N VAL A 272 -11.66 -0.79 -9.26
CA VAL A 272 -13.06 -0.57 -9.67
C VAL A 272 -13.81 0.02 -8.49
N ASP A 273 -14.32 1.23 -8.66
CA ASP A 273 -15.19 1.87 -7.69
C ASP A 273 -16.63 1.50 -8.03
N VAL A 274 -17.32 0.82 -7.12
CA VAL A 274 -18.62 0.20 -7.38
C VAL A 274 -19.62 0.64 -6.33
N LYS A 275 -20.80 1.06 -6.80
CA LYS A 275 -21.95 1.27 -5.94
C LYS A 275 -22.75 -0.03 -5.86
N ILE A 276 -22.91 -0.54 -4.67
CA ILE A 276 -23.65 -1.77 -4.38
C ILE A 276 -25.02 -1.41 -3.82
N SER A 277 -26.04 -2.16 -4.26
CA SER A 277 -27.37 -2.17 -3.64
C SER A 277 -27.75 -3.62 -3.34
N LYS A 278 -27.88 -3.95 -2.04
CA LYS A 278 -28.38 -5.26 -1.61
C LYS A 278 -29.90 -5.28 -1.82
N ASN A 279 -30.40 -6.35 -2.39
CA ASN A 279 -31.85 -6.55 -2.59
C ASN A 279 -32.53 -6.88 -1.26
#